data_8edfc431992d1f8fbb7a006995abcd44
#
_entry.id   8edfc431992d1f8fbb7a006995abcd44
#
_cell.length_a   1.000
_cell.length_b   1.000
_cell.length_c   1.000
_cell.angle_alpha   90.00
_cell.angle_beta   90.00
_cell.angle_gamma   90.00
#
_symmetry.space_group_name_H-M   'P 1'
#
loop_
_entity.id
_entity.type
_entity.pdbx_description
1 polymer ?
#
loop_
_entity_poly.entity_id
_entity_poly.type
_entity_poly.pdbx_seq_one_letter_code
_entity_poly.pdbx_strand_id
1 'polypeptide(L)'
;NLEWHLIGHLQRNKVKYIADKAALIHSVDSLRLAETINHEGEKIQRVIPVLIEVNVAQEETKFGVSVEETMSLIEEICKLPYVQIQGLMTIAPYVPDPEENRLVFRKLKQLSVDISSKNMNNVHMDILSMGMTNDYQVAVEEGATMVRVGTGIFGERDYSKTK
;
A
#
# COMPACT_ATOMS: atom_id res chain seq x y z
N ASN A 1 18.81 8.38 -10.11
CA ASN A 1 18.25 7.02 -10.21
C ASN A 1 16.79 7.06 -9.81
N LEU A 2 15.91 6.43 -10.63
CA LEU A 2 14.49 6.26 -10.31
C LEU A 2 14.30 4.91 -9.63
N GLU A 3 13.49 4.89 -8.57
CA GLU A 3 12.98 3.66 -7.96
C GLU A 3 11.54 3.43 -8.42
N TRP A 4 11.26 2.22 -8.91
CA TRP A 4 9.94 1.86 -9.40
C TRP A 4 9.09 1.26 -8.29
N HIS A 5 7.94 1.86 -8.03
CA HIS A 5 6.94 1.34 -7.08
C HIS A 5 5.70 0.87 -7.83
N LEU A 6 5.17 -0.28 -7.43
CA LEU A 6 3.86 -0.73 -7.90
C LEU A 6 2.78 -0.27 -6.93
N ILE A 7 1.84 0.55 -7.40
CA ILE A 7 0.77 1.14 -6.58
C ILE A 7 -0.57 0.47 -6.84
N GLY A 8 -0.87 0.19 -8.11
CA GLY A 8 -2.16 -0.34 -8.53
C GLY A 8 -2.42 -1.77 -8.07
N HIS A 9 -3.66 -2.23 -8.20
CA HIS A 9 -4.04 -3.61 -7.90
C HIS A 9 -3.16 -4.59 -8.67
N LEU A 10 -2.55 -5.53 -7.93
CA LEU A 10 -1.64 -6.51 -8.48
C LEU A 10 -2.32 -7.88 -8.60
N GLN A 11 -2.54 -8.32 -9.83
CA GLN A 11 -2.99 -9.68 -10.10
C GLN A 11 -1.84 -10.67 -9.88
N ARG A 12 -2.12 -11.81 -9.25
CA ARG A 12 -1.10 -12.83 -8.92
C ARG A 12 -0.28 -13.30 -10.13
N ASN A 13 -0.92 -13.50 -11.29
CA ASN A 13 -0.23 -13.91 -12.51
C ASN A 13 0.73 -12.84 -13.09
N LYS A 14 0.67 -11.60 -12.59
CA LYS A 14 1.55 -10.50 -13.00
C LYS A 14 2.76 -10.31 -12.08
N VAL A 15 2.76 -10.90 -10.89
CA VAL A 15 3.84 -10.75 -9.90
C VAL A 15 5.21 -11.06 -10.50
N LYS A 16 5.31 -12.14 -11.28
CA LYS A 16 6.56 -12.57 -11.95
C LYS A 16 7.21 -11.51 -12.85
N TYR A 17 6.46 -10.54 -13.34
CA TYR A 17 6.98 -9.49 -14.24
C TYR A 17 7.52 -8.28 -13.51
N ILE A 18 7.23 -8.17 -12.21
CA ILE A 18 7.58 -6.98 -11.42
C ILE A 18 8.46 -7.30 -10.20
N ALA A 19 8.53 -8.57 -9.79
CA ALA A 19 9.24 -9.00 -8.58
C ALA A 19 10.73 -8.62 -8.58
N ASP A 20 11.37 -8.59 -9.75
CA ASP A 20 12.77 -8.20 -9.94
C ASP A 20 12.96 -6.68 -10.13
N LYS A 21 11.89 -5.93 -10.37
CA LYS A 21 11.94 -4.51 -10.79
C LYS A 21 11.40 -3.55 -9.74
N ALA A 22 10.33 -3.93 -9.05
CA ALA A 22 9.72 -3.06 -8.08
C ALA A 22 10.58 -2.93 -6.82
N ALA A 23 10.87 -1.70 -6.43
CA ALA A 23 11.52 -1.39 -5.15
C ALA A 23 10.54 -1.55 -3.98
N LEU A 24 9.24 -1.31 -4.23
CA LEU A 24 8.17 -1.43 -3.25
C LEU A 24 6.85 -1.77 -3.93
N ILE A 25 6.09 -2.71 -3.37
CA ILE A 25 4.73 -3.05 -3.79
C ILE A 25 3.76 -2.52 -2.72
N HIS A 26 2.89 -1.56 -3.08
CA HIS A 26 1.96 -0.91 -2.15
C HIS A 26 0.64 -1.64 -1.95
N SER A 27 0.29 -2.60 -2.80
CA SER A 27 -1.06 -3.11 -2.98
C SER A 27 -1.27 -4.55 -2.49
N VAL A 28 -0.58 -4.94 -1.42
CA VAL A 28 -0.76 -6.28 -0.84
C VAL A 28 -1.95 -6.27 0.12
N ASP A 29 -3.00 -7.01 -0.23
CA ASP A 29 -4.27 -7.04 0.49
C ASP A 29 -4.79 -8.46 0.79
N SER A 30 -4.00 -9.48 0.48
CA SER A 30 -4.36 -10.87 0.77
C SER A 30 -3.14 -11.76 0.99
N LEU A 31 -3.32 -12.81 1.79
CA LEU A 31 -2.28 -13.81 2.00
C LEU A 31 -1.87 -14.50 0.69
N ARG A 32 -2.85 -14.83 -0.16
CA ARG A 32 -2.58 -15.47 -1.48
C ARG A 32 -1.69 -14.63 -2.38
N LEU A 33 -1.84 -13.32 -2.38
CA LEU A 33 -0.98 -12.42 -3.12
C LEU A 33 0.42 -12.41 -2.51
N ALA A 34 0.52 -12.29 -1.18
CA ALA A 34 1.79 -12.31 -0.46
C ALA A 34 2.57 -13.62 -0.66
N GLU A 35 1.89 -14.77 -0.64
CA GLU A 35 2.49 -16.07 -0.94
C GLU A 35 3.04 -16.14 -2.37
N THR A 36 2.32 -15.57 -3.34
CA THR A 36 2.80 -15.48 -4.72
C THR A 36 4.04 -14.58 -4.82
N ILE A 37 4.05 -13.43 -4.13
CA ILE A 37 5.22 -12.55 -4.05
C ILE A 37 6.39 -13.28 -3.40
N ASN A 38 6.16 -13.98 -2.30
CA ASN A 38 7.18 -14.78 -1.62
C ASN A 38 7.81 -15.84 -2.54
N HIS A 39 6.98 -16.57 -3.29
CA HIS A 39 7.45 -17.58 -4.23
C HIS A 39 8.31 -16.98 -5.36
N GLU A 40 7.91 -15.85 -5.94
CA GLU A 40 8.72 -15.16 -6.93
C GLU A 40 9.99 -14.57 -6.32
N GLY A 41 9.95 -14.06 -5.09
CA GLY A 41 11.12 -13.61 -4.34
C GLY A 41 12.13 -14.73 -4.08
N GLU A 42 11.65 -15.93 -3.72
CA GLU A 42 12.48 -17.13 -3.55
C GLU A 42 13.21 -17.51 -4.83
N LYS A 43 12.52 -17.53 -5.97
CA LYS A 43 13.14 -17.85 -7.27
C LYS A 43 14.29 -16.94 -7.64
N ILE A 44 14.19 -15.65 -7.30
CA ILE A 44 15.23 -14.67 -7.62
C ILE A 44 16.15 -14.34 -6.44
N GLN A 45 16.00 -15.06 -5.31
CA GLN A 45 16.76 -14.88 -4.06
C GLN A 45 16.75 -13.43 -3.55
N ARG A 46 15.56 -12.80 -3.59
CA ARG A 46 15.35 -11.41 -3.18
C ARG A 46 14.19 -11.30 -2.20
N VAL A 47 14.42 -10.63 -1.08
CA VAL A 47 13.34 -10.20 -0.18
C VAL A 47 12.65 -8.98 -0.82
N ILE A 48 11.34 -9.08 -1.00
CA ILE A 48 10.53 -8.05 -1.67
C ILE A 48 9.83 -7.19 -0.63
N PRO A 49 10.12 -5.87 -0.59
CA PRO A 49 9.44 -4.95 0.31
C PRO A 49 7.99 -4.72 -0.14
N VAL A 50 7.07 -4.74 0.82
CA VAL A 50 5.63 -4.54 0.56
C VAL A 50 4.98 -3.63 1.59
N LEU A 51 3.89 -3.00 1.20
CA LEU A 51 2.94 -2.37 2.11
C LEU A 51 1.63 -3.15 2.09
N ILE A 52 0.96 -3.19 3.22
CA ILE A 52 -0.39 -3.76 3.31
C ILE A 52 -1.39 -2.67 2.93
N GLU A 53 -2.20 -2.94 1.92
CA GLU A 53 -3.29 -2.04 1.50
C GLU A 53 -4.50 -2.26 2.38
N VAL A 54 -4.92 -1.19 3.08
CA VAL A 54 -6.03 -1.19 4.01
C VAL A 54 -7.18 -0.35 3.47
N ASN A 55 -8.38 -0.93 3.39
CA ASN A 55 -9.62 -0.24 3.03
C ASN A 55 -10.22 0.44 4.27
N VAL A 56 -9.64 1.57 4.68
CA VAL A 56 -10.04 2.29 5.89
C VAL A 56 -11.44 2.90 5.77
N ALA A 57 -11.82 3.34 4.57
CA ALA A 57 -13.11 3.97 4.31
C ALA A 57 -14.27 2.96 4.15
N GLN A 58 -13.97 1.65 4.12
CA GLN A 58 -14.95 0.57 3.94
C GLN A 58 -15.79 0.69 2.67
N GLU A 59 -15.16 1.10 1.58
CA GLU A 59 -15.81 1.17 0.28
C GLU A 59 -15.84 -0.23 -0.37
N GLU A 60 -17.05 -0.77 -0.60
CA GLU A 60 -17.26 -2.13 -1.13
C GLU A 60 -16.61 -2.38 -2.50
N THR A 61 -16.46 -1.32 -3.31
CA THR A 61 -15.90 -1.40 -4.67
C THR A 61 -14.39 -1.27 -4.72
N LYS A 62 -13.71 -1.03 -3.59
CA LYS A 62 -12.25 -0.84 -3.52
C LYS A 62 -11.53 -2.06 -2.98
N PHE A 63 -10.27 -2.17 -3.38
CA PHE A 63 -9.33 -3.16 -2.86
C PHE A 63 -8.86 -2.78 -1.45
N GLY A 64 -8.16 -3.67 -0.82
CA GLY A 64 -7.63 -3.50 0.52
C GLY A 64 -8.32 -4.42 1.53
N VAL A 65 -7.55 -4.85 2.51
CA VAL A 65 -8.07 -5.61 3.66
C VAL A 65 -8.81 -4.66 4.61
N SER A 66 -9.81 -5.14 5.33
CA SER A 66 -10.48 -4.33 6.36
C SER A 66 -9.52 -3.97 7.50
N VAL A 67 -9.83 -2.91 8.24
CA VAL A 67 -9.03 -2.51 9.42
C VAL A 67 -8.96 -3.65 10.43
N GLU A 68 -10.08 -4.32 10.66
CA GLU A 68 -10.24 -5.41 11.63
C GLU A 68 -9.39 -6.64 11.26
N GLU A 69 -9.26 -6.94 9.97
CA GLU A 69 -8.52 -8.11 9.47
C GLU A 69 -7.03 -7.82 9.23
N THR A 70 -6.62 -6.54 9.26
CA THR A 70 -5.23 -6.15 8.93
C THR A 70 -4.21 -6.83 9.83
N MET A 71 -4.47 -6.89 11.14
CA MET A 71 -3.53 -7.50 12.10
C MET A 71 -3.32 -8.98 11.81
N SER A 72 -4.40 -9.75 11.64
CA SER A 72 -4.30 -11.18 11.35
C SER A 72 -3.62 -11.47 10.02
N LEU A 73 -3.84 -10.64 9.00
CA LEU A 73 -3.15 -10.74 7.72
C LEU A 73 -1.63 -10.51 7.88
N ILE A 74 -1.23 -9.50 8.64
CA ILE A 74 0.18 -9.19 8.93
C ILE A 74 0.84 -10.35 9.68
N GLU A 75 0.17 -10.95 10.67
CA GLU A 75 0.67 -12.10 11.44
C GLU A 75 0.94 -13.33 10.56
N GLU A 76 0.21 -13.49 9.46
CA GLU A 76 0.47 -14.57 8.50
C GLU A 76 1.58 -14.19 7.50
N ILE A 77 1.55 -12.96 6.97
CA ILE A 77 2.54 -12.52 5.99
C ILE A 77 3.94 -12.39 6.58
N CYS A 78 4.08 -11.99 7.85
CA CYS A 78 5.40 -11.83 8.48
C CYS A 78 6.20 -13.14 8.59
N LYS A 79 5.54 -14.30 8.43
CA LYS A 79 6.17 -15.62 8.40
C LYS A 79 6.84 -15.96 7.05
N LEU A 80 6.55 -15.17 6.00
CA LEU A 80 7.06 -15.41 4.65
C LEU A 80 8.48 -14.84 4.50
N PRO A 81 9.49 -15.68 4.23
CA PRO A 81 10.90 -15.27 4.32
C PRO A 81 11.35 -14.33 3.19
N TYR A 82 10.65 -14.28 2.06
CA TYR A 82 10.99 -13.42 0.93
C TYR A 82 10.03 -12.23 0.77
N VAL A 83 9.22 -11.92 1.80
CA VAL A 83 8.37 -10.73 1.86
C VAL A 83 8.73 -9.95 3.12
N GLN A 84 8.91 -8.63 3.00
CA GLN A 84 9.15 -7.75 4.13
C GLN A 84 8.09 -6.66 4.20
N ILE A 85 7.36 -6.61 5.31
CA ILE A 85 6.36 -5.56 5.51
C ILE A 85 7.06 -4.28 5.96
N GLN A 86 6.89 -3.18 5.20
CA GLN A 86 7.51 -1.88 5.45
C GLN A 86 6.51 -0.83 5.96
N GLY A 87 5.23 -1.16 5.97
CA GLY A 87 4.18 -0.24 6.41
C GLY A 87 2.82 -0.52 5.81
N LEU A 88 2.00 0.52 5.80
CA LEU A 88 0.62 0.48 5.32
C LEU A 88 0.39 1.44 4.15
N MET A 89 -0.63 1.14 3.34
CA MET A 89 -1.13 2.00 2.29
C MET A 89 -2.65 2.09 2.36
N THR A 90 -3.21 3.24 2.05
CA THR A 90 -4.64 3.38 1.79
C THR A 90 -4.92 4.35 0.66
N ILE A 91 -6.04 4.14 -0.03
CA ILE A 91 -6.61 5.06 -1.00
C ILE A 91 -7.90 5.59 -0.40
N ALA A 92 -7.90 6.87 -0.01
CA ALA A 92 -9.09 7.53 0.50
C ALA A 92 -10.11 7.82 -0.61
N PRO A 93 -11.39 8.00 -0.29
CA PRO A 93 -12.40 8.41 -1.25
C PRO A 93 -12.03 9.71 -1.98
N TYR A 94 -12.48 9.82 -3.24
CA TYR A 94 -12.41 11.11 -3.90
C TYR A 94 -13.55 12.01 -3.36
N VAL A 95 -13.18 13.11 -2.73
CA VAL A 95 -14.09 14.07 -2.12
C VAL A 95 -13.73 15.49 -2.57
N PRO A 96 -14.71 16.41 -2.71
CA PRO A 96 -14.44 17.80 -3.11
C PRO A 96 -13.62 18.55 -2.06
N ASP A 97 -13.91 18.34 -0.78
CA ASP A 97 -13.13 18.93 0.34
C ASP A 97 -12.16 17.87 0.89
N PRO A 98 -10.83 18.03 0.69
CA PRO A 98 -9.83 17.07 1.18
C PRO A 98 -9.85 16.88 2.71
N GLU A 99 -10.38 17.85 3.48
CA GLU A 99 -10.54 17.71 4.93
C GLU A 99 -11.44 16.54 5.34
N GLU A 100 -12.39 16.15 4.50
CA GLU A 100 -13.25 14.98 4.74
C GLU A 100 -12.45 13.68 4.87
N ASN A 101 -11.26 13.58 4.23
CA ASN A 101 -10.39 12.43 4.30
C ASN A 101 -9.47 12.40 5.54
N ARG A 102 -9.44 13.46 6.35
CA ARG A 102 -8.56 13.55 7.53
C ARG A 102 -8.75 12.36 8.49
N LEU A 103 -9.99 11.97 8.75
CA LEU A 103 -10.27 10.84 9.63
C LEU A 103 -9.77 9.50 9.08
N VAL A 104 -9.80 9.31 7.76
CA VAL A 104 -9.27 8.11 7.09
C VAL A 104 -7.76 8.01 7.34
N PHE A 105 -7.03 9.10 7.12
CA PHE A 105 -5.57 9.15 7.31
C PHE A 105 -5.18 8.97 8.78
N ARG A 106 -5.91 9.62 9.69
CA ARG A 106 -5.69 9.47 11.14
C ARG A 106 -5.90 8.03 11.61
N LYS A 107 -6.93 7.35 11.11
CA LYS A 107 -7.19 5.94 11.42
C LYS A 107 -6.05 5.04 10.93
N LEU A 108 -5.55 5.25 9.71
CA LEU A 108 -4.42 4.48 9.20
C LEU A 108 -3.16 4.71 10.04
N LYS A 109 -2.89 5.97 10.43
CA LYS A 109 -1.77 6.31 11.31
C LYS A 109 -1.89 5.60 12.66
N GLN A 110 -3.06 5.63 13.28
CA GLN A 110 -3.29 4.95 14.56
C GLN A 110 -3.07 3.44 14.41
N LEU A 111 -3.59 2.83 13.36
CA LEU A 111 -3.39 1.41 13.07
C LEU A 111 -1.89 1.07 12.94
N SER A 112 -1.12 1.91 12.27
CA SER A 112 0.34 1.69 12.14
C SER A 112 1.07 1.75 13.47
N VAL A 113 0.65 2.64 14.38
CA VAL A 113 1.19 2.74 15.74
C VAL A 113 0.86 1.49 16.55
N ASP A 114 -0.39 1.03 16.47
CA ASP A 114 -0.86 -0.16 17.19
C ASP A 114 -0.11 -1.42 16.71
N ILE A 115 0.11 -1.56 15.40
CA ILE A 115 0.89 -2.67 14.82
C ILE A 115 2.35 -2.58 15.26
N SER A 116 2.96 -1.40 15.18
CA SER A 116 4.35 -1.17 15.58
C SER A 116 4.59 -1.55 17.04
N SER A 117 3.62 -1.27 17.93
CA SER A 117 3.71 -1.60 19.36
C SER A 117 3.81 -3.09 19.66
N LYS A 118 3.41 -3.95 18.72
CA LYS A 118 3.48 -5.42 18.86
C LYS A 118 4.90 -5.98 18.68
N ASN A 119 5.82 -5.18 18.13
CA ASN A 119 7.22 -5.58 17.90
C ASN A 119 7.35 -6.95 17.18
N MET A 120 6.52 -7.18 16.17
CA MET A 120 6.55 -8.42 15.39
C MET A 120 7.81 -8.48 14.53
N ASN A 121 8.42 -9.66 14.46
CA ASN A 121 9.56 -9.88 13.58
C ASN A 121 9.17 -9.72 12.10
N ASN A 122 10.03 -9.13 11.28
CA ASN A 122 9.81 -8.88 9.84
C ASN A 122 8.64 -7.91 9.54
N VAL A 123 8.24 -7.09 10.52
CA VAL A 123 7.19 -6.08 10.37
C VAL A 123 7.74 -4.72 10.77
N HIS A 124 7.77 -3.81 9.80
CA HIS A 124 8.16 -2.41 9.99
C HIS A 124 6.98 -1.52 9.63
N MET A 125 6.83 -0.41 10.34
CA MET A 125 5.76 0.59 10.09
C MET A 125 6.37 1.96 9.76
N ASP A 126 7.48 1.94 9.00
CA ASP A 126 8.23 3.14 8.64
C ASP A 126 7.55 3.92 7.51
N ILE A 127 6.75 3.23 6.67
CA ILE A 127 6.09 3.83 5.52
C ILE A 127 4.58 3.87 5.72
N LEU A 128 4.03 5.09 5.62
CA LEU A 128 2.60 5.33 5.47
C LEU A 128 2.36 5.96 4.10
N SER A 129 1.94 5.13 3.14
CA SER A 129 1.59 5.56 1.80
C SER A 129 0.12 5.94 1.76
N MET A 130 -0.16 7.24 1.83
CA MET A 130 -1.50 7.80 1.78
C MET A 130 -1.46 9.22 1.27
N GLY A 131 -2.55 9.68 0.65
CA GLY A 131 -2.64 10.99 0.00
C GLY A 131 -2.25 10.96 -1.48
N MET A 132 -3.10 11.59 -2.27
CA MET A 132 -2.96 11.76 -3.71
C MET A 132 -3.02 13.25 -4.08
N THR A 133 -3.12 13.59 -5.36
CA THR A 133 -3.10 14.97 -5.83
C THR A 133 -4.04 15.91 -5.07
N ASN A 134 -5.25 15.44 -4.73
CA ASN A 134 -6.27 16.29 -4.11
C ASN A 134 -6.09 16.47 -2.59
N ASP A 135 -5.54 15.46 -1.89
CA ASP A 135 -5.58 15.39 -0.43
C ASP A 135 -4.22 15.13 0.25
N TYR A 136 -3.11 15.19 -0.52
CA TYR A 136 -1.78 14.88 0.02
C TYR A 136 -1.37 15.80 1.17
N GLN A 137 -1.82 17.05 1.19
CA GLN A 137 -1.48 18.00 2.27
C GLN A 137 -2.08 17.53 3.60
N VAL A 138 -3.36 17.18 3.59
CA VAL A 138 -4.05 16.61 4.76
C VAL A 138 -3.40 15.30 5.20
N ALA A 139 -3.03 14.45 4.24
CA ALA A 139 -2.35 13.20 4.53
C ALA A 139 -0.99 13.43 5.22
N VAL A 140 -0.20 14.41 4.79
CA VAL A 140 1.09 14.78 5.39
C VAL A 140 0.88 15.29 6.83
N GLU A 141 -0.10 16.12 7.06
CA GLU A 141 -0.45 16.60 8.42
C GLU A 141 -0.84 15.45 9.36
N GLU A 142 -1.46 14.41 8.85
CA GLU A 142 -1.82 13.20 9.61
C GLU A 142 -0.70 12.13 9.63
N GLY A 143 0.49 12.45 9.10
CA GLY A 143 1.69 11.65 9.25
C GLY A 143 2.01 10.72 8.07
N ALA A 144 1.54 11.02 6.86
CA ALA A 144 2.02 10.33 5.66
C ALA A 144 3.54 10.49 5.52
N THR A 145 4.22 9.40 5.20
CA THR A 145 5.66 9.42 4.89
C THR A 145 5.89 9.31 3.37
N MET A 146 4.85 8.94 2.64
CA MET A 146 4.86 8.83 1.18
C MET A 146 3.50 9.24 0.61
N VAL A 147 3.51 10.11 -0.39
CA VAL A 147 2.33 10.57 -1.13
C VAL A 147 2.44 10.16 -2.60
N ARG A 148 1.31 10.07 -3.30
CA ARG A 148 1.24 9.58 -4.68
C ARG A 148 0.61 10.63 -5.58
N VAL A 149 1.38 11.65 -5.95
CA VAL A 149 0.92 12.76 -6.78
C VAL A 149 1.07 12.38 -8.26
N GLY A 150 -0.05 12.19 -8.95
CA GLY A 150 -0.11 11.82 -10.36
C GLY A 150 -0.58 12.98 -11.22
N THR A 151 -1.88 13.24 -11.25
CA THR A 151 -2.50 14.28 -12.11
C THR A 151 -1.97 15.68 -11.81
N GLY A 152 -1.57 15.96 -10.58
CA GLY A 152 -0.95 17.23 -10.20
C GLY A 152 0.40 17.50 -10.85
N ILE A 153 1.12 16.45 -11.30
CA ILE A 153 2.42 16.56 -11.98
C ILE A 153 2.27 16.34 -13.49
N PHE A 154 1.52 15.31 -13.89
CA PHE A 154 1.45 14.85 -15.28
C PHE A 154 0.19 15.35 -16.03
N GLY A 155 -0.72 16.05 -15.35
CA GLY A 155 -2.00 16.47 -15.92
C GLY A 155 -3.05 15.33 -15.94
N GLU A 156 -4.25 15.66 -16.38
CA GLU A 156 -5.34 14.70 -16.50
C GLU A 156 -5.10 13.71 -17.64
N ARG A 157 -5.59 12.49 -17.47
CA ARG A 157 -5.52 11.47 -18.54
C ARG A 157 -6.50 11.79 -19.65
N ASP A 158 -5.99 11.90 -20.87
CA ASP A 158 -6.79 12.01 -22.08
C ASP A 158 -7.23 10.61 -22.56
N TYR A 159 -8.42 10.19 -22.17
CA TYR A 159 -8.99 8.91 -22.58
C TYR A 159 -9.48 8.88 -24.04
N SER A 160 -9.48 10.02 -24.75
CA SER A 160 -9.89 10.08 -26.15
C SER A 160 -8.86 9.43 -27.10
N LYS A 161 -7.64 9.23 -26.65
CA LYS A 161 -6.52 8.69 -27.44
C LYS A 161 -6.28 7.20 -27.26
N THR A 162 -7.08 6.52 -26.45
CA THR A 162 -6.98 5.06 -26.28
C THR A 162 -7.92 4.38 -27.30
N LYS A 163 -7.41 4.09 -28.47
CA LYS A 163 -7.98 3.12 -29.41
C LYS A 163 -7.11 1.86 -29.40
#